data_1337bd03bc2ec0769e3e49eac3859081
#
_entry.id   1337bd03bc2ec0769e3e49eac3859081
#
_cell.length_a   1.000
_cell.length_b   1.000
_cell.length_c   1.000
_cell.angle_alpha   90.00
_cell.angle_beta   90.00
_cell.angle_gamma   90.00
#
_symmetry.space_group_name_H-M   'P 1'
#
loop_
_entity.id
_entity.type
_entity.pdbx_description
1 polymer ?
#
loop_
_entity_poly.entity_id
_entity_poly.type
_entity_poly.pdbx_seq_one_letter_code
_entity_poly.pdbx_strand_id
1 'polypeptide(L)' 'MPYTYNKLRGRIVEKFGTQDNFASAIGISRNSLSLKMNCKTGLSQSDIVKWSDLLSIPADEYGEYFFT' A
#
# COMPACT_ATOMS: atom_id res chain seq x y z
N MET A 1 -16.27 -7.94 1.44
CA MET A 1 -15.03 -8.64 1.83
C MET A 1 -13.88 -7.66 1.85
N PRO A 2 -13.09 -7.67 2.91
CA PRO A 2 -11.88 -6.87 2.89
C PRO A 2 -10.87 -7.42 1.89
N TYR A 3 -10.10 -6.53 1.32
CA TYR A 3 -9.05 -6.93 0.38
C TYR A 3 -7.85 -7.47 1.17
N THR A 4 -7.16 -8.46 0.60
CA THR A 4 -6.00 -9.06 1.27
C THR A 4 -4.73 -8.23 1.07
N TYR A 5 -4.65 -7.50 -0.04
CA TYR A 5 -3.48 -6.70 -0.38
C TYR A 5 -2.18 -7.52 -0.48
N ASN A 6 -2.30 -8.81 -0.76
CA ASN A 6 -1.11 -9.66 -0.85
C ASN A 6 -0.13 -9.19 -1.92
N LYS A 7 -0.66 -8.82 -3.07
CA LYS A 7 0.16 -8.33 -4.17
C LYS A 7 0.80 -7.00 -3.82
N LEU A 8 0.05 -6.13 -3.14
CA LEU A 8 0.55 -4.84 -2.69
C LEU A 8 1.68 -5.02 -1.69
N ARG A 9 1.51 -5.92 -0.73
CA ARG A 9 2.56 -6.20 0.24
C ARG A 9 3.83 -6.70 -0.42
N GLY A 10 3.70 -7.58 -1.41
CA GLY A 10 4.84 -8.05 -2.17
C GLY A 10 5.56 -6.93 -2.89
N ARG A 11 4.80 -6.02 -3.47
CA ARG A 11 5.39 -4.87 -4.16
C ARG A 11 6.13 -3.96 -3.19
N ILE A 12 5.57 -3.74 -2.00
CA ILE A 12 6.22 -2.93 -0.98
C ILE A 12 7.57 -3.53 -0.60
N VAL A 13 7.61 -4.83 -0.32
CA VAL A 13 8.85 -5.51 0.03
C VAL A 13 9.85 -5.46 -1.12
N GLU A 14 9.37 -5.63 -2.34
CA GLU A 14 10.23 -5.60 -3.52
C GLU A 14 10.92 -4.24 -3.69
N LYS A 15 10.18 -3.15 -3.46
CA LYS A 15 10.69 -1.81 -3.70
C LYS A 15 11.41 -1.21 -2.49
N PHE A 16 10.96 -1.51 -1.28
CA PHE A 16 11.47 -0.86 -0.07
C PHE A 16 12.13 -1.83 0.91
N GLY A 17 12.04 -3.11 0.67
CA GLY A 17 12.64 -4.12 1.53
C GLY A 17 11.75 -4.52 2.70
N THR A 18 11.15 -3.56 3.39
CA THR A 18 10.26 -3.82 4.51
C THR A 18 9.10 -2.84 4.50
N GLN A 19 8.03 -3.18 5.21
CA GLN A 19 6.90 -2.27 5.38
C GLN A 19 7.29 -1.06 6.23
N ASP A 20 8.22 -1.21 7.17
CA ASP A 20 8.72 -0.10 7.96
C ASP A 20 9.35 0.98 7.07
N ASN A 21 10.16 0.55 6.12
CA ASN A 21 10.80 1.48 5.19
C ASN A 21 9.75 2.21 4.36
N PHE A 22 8.72 1.50 3.92
CA PHE A 22 7.66 2.11 3.14
C PHE A 22 6.87 3.12 3.97
N ALA A 23 6.53 2.76 5.21
CA ALA A 23 5.81 3.66 6.11
C ALA A 23 6.60 4.94 6.32
N SER A 24 7.91 4.81 6.53
CA SER A 24 8.79 5.95 6.69
C SER A 24 8.78 6.83 5.44
N ALA A 25 8.78 6.22 4.27
CA ALA A 25 8.78 6.95 3.00
C ALA A 25 7.51 7.77 2.80
N ILE A 26 6.38 7.27 3.27
CA ILE A 26 5.11 8.00 3.13
C ILE A 26 4.77 8.86 4.34
N GLY A 27 5.62 8.82 5.36
CA GLY A 27 5.49 9.71 6.51
C GLY A 27 4.46 9.29 7.54
N ILE A 28 4.20 7.99 7.68
CA ILE A 28 3.28 7.47 8.70
C ILE A 28 3.98 6.41 9.53
N SER A 29 3.39 6.09 10.70
CA SER A 29 3.94 5.04 11.53
C SER A 29 3.62 3.67 10.92
N ARG A 30 4.42 2.67 11.31
CA ARG A 30 4.15 1.30 10.89
C ARG A 30 2.77 0.83 11.35
N ASN A 31 2.35 1.28 12.53
CA ASN A 31 1.04 0.93 13.05
C ASN A 31 -0.08 1.46 12.16
N SER A 32 0.05 2.71 11.70
CA SER A 32 -0.92 3.29 10.77
C SER A 32 -0.93 2.55 9.45
N LEU A 33 0.24 2.18 8.95
CA LEU A 33 0.34 1.39 7.72
C LEU A 33 -0.35 0.04 7.90
N SER A 34 -0.12 -0.62 9.01
CA SER A 34 -0.71 -1.93 9.30
C SER A 34 -2.24 -1.83 9.34
N LEU A 35 -2.78 -0.78 9.96
CA LEU A 35 -4.22 -0.57 10.01
C LEU A 35 -4.81 -0.40 8.61
N LYS A 36 -4.13 0.35 7.76
CA LYS A 36 -4.57 0.54 6.38
C LYS A 36 -4.51 -0.77 5.59
N MET A 37 -3.43 -1.51 5.75
CA MET A 37 -3.24 -2.78 5.04
C MET A 37 -4.21 -3.86 5.51
N ASN A 38 -4.70 -3.76 6.73
CA ASN A 38 -5.68 -4.70 7.27
C ASN A 38 -7.12 -4.25 7.02
N CYS A 39 -7.30 -3.22 6.22
CA CYS A 39 -8.62 -2.69 5.86
C CYS A 39 -9.41 -2.14 7.06
N LYS A 40 -8.72 -1.80 8.15
CA LYS A 40 -9.39 -1.22 9.33
C LYS A 40 -9.88 0.18 9.03
N THR A 41 -9.01 0.99 8.43
CA THR A 41 -9.36 2.34 8.01
C THR A 41 -9.52 2.45 6.50
N GLY A 42 -8.99 1.47 5.77
CA GLY A 42 -9.00 1.47 4.31
C GLY A 42 -8.01 2.43 3.71
N LEU A 43 -7.94 2.46 2.40
CA LEU A 43 -7.08 3.35 1.65
C LEU A 43 -7.94 4.39 0.96
N SER A 44 -7.62 5.66 1.18
CA SER A 44 -8.29 6.74 0.46
C SER A 44 -7.74 6.81 -0.96
N GLN A 45 -8.44 7.56 -1.82
CA GLN A 45 -7.97 7.77 -3.17
C GLN A 45 -6.60 8.45 -3.18
N SER A 46 -6.38 9.39 -2.29
CA SER A 46 -5.08 10.05 -2.13
C SER A 46 -3.99 9.06 -1.76
N ASP A 47 -4.29 8.14 -0.86
CA ASP A 47 -3.34 7.09 -0.48
C ASP A 47 -2.99 6.22 -1.67
N ILE A 48 -3.98 5.82 -2.44
CA ILE A 48 -3.75 4.96 -3.61
C ILE A 48 -2.82 5.65 -4.60
N VAL A 49 -3.07 6.91 -4.90
CA VAL A 49 -2.23 7.66 -5.83
C VAL A 49 -0.80 7.81 -5.31
N LYS A 50 -0.67 8.18 -4.04
CA LYS A 50 0.64 8.38 -3.42
C LYS A 50 1.44 7.08 -3.37
N TRP A 51 0.80 6.01 -2.95
CA TRP A 51 1.47 4.71 -2.85
C TRP A 51 1.85 4.19 -4.23
N SER A 52 0.97 4.36 -5.21
CA SER A 52 1.26 3.94 -6.59
C SER A 52 2.46 4.66 -7.15
N ASP A 53 2.58 5.94 -6.88
CA ASP A 53 3.73 6.74 -7.31
C ASP A 53 5.03 6.17 -6.74
N LEU A 54 5.03 5.90 -5.43
CA LEU A 54 6.22 5.38 -4.75
C LEU A 54 6.56 3.96 -5.19
N LEU A 55 5.55 3.17 -5.51
CA LEU A 55 5.73 1.77 -5.88
C LEU A 55 5.81 1.56 -7.39
N SER A 56 5.71 2.63 -8.17
CA SER A 56 5.75 2.57 -9.64
C SER A 56 4.63 1.68 -10.19
N ILE A 57 3.43 1.82 -9.62
CA ILE A 57 2.26 1.08 -10.07
C ILE A 57 1.46 1.95 -11.03
N PRO A 58 1.28 1.55 -12.29
CA PRO A 58 0.49 2.35 -13.23
C PRO A 58 -1.00 2.29 -12.89
N ALA A 59 -1.74 3.28 -13.35
CA ALA A 59 -3.16 3.40 -13.03
C ALA A 59 -3.98 2.20 -13.49
N ASP A 60 -3.61 1.59 -14.61
CA ASP A 60 -4.32 0.44 -15.14
C ASP A 60 -4.09 -0.83 -14.32
N GLU A 61 -3.15 -0.81 -13.37
CA GLU A 61 -2.90 -1.93 -12.48
C GLU A 61 -3.43 -1.69 -11.06
N TYR A 62 -4.08 -0.57 -10.81
CA TYR A 62 -4.62 -0.27 -9.48
C TYR A 62 -5.54 -1.39 -8.97
N GLY A 63 -6.37 -1.94 -9.84
CA GLY A 63 -7.29 -2.99 -9.45
C GLY A 63 -6.58 -4.24 -8.92
N GLU A 64 -5.43 -4.55 -9.48
CA GLU A 64 -4.67 -5.74 -9.07
C GLU A 64 -4.02 -5.57 -7.71
N TYR A 65 -3.62 -4.35 -7.37
CA TYR A 65 -2.88 -4.08 -6.14
C TYR A 65 -3.77 -3.62 -4.99
N PHE A 66 -4.79 -2.83 -5.29
CA PHE A 66 -5.58 -2.16 -4.25
C PHE A 66 -6.98 -2.71 -4.07
N PHE A 67 -7.45 -3.54 -4.98
CA PHE A 67 -8.83 -4.03 -4.94
C PHE A 67 -8.94 -5.55 -5.01
N THR A 68 -7.91 -6.25 -4.53
CA THR A 68 -7.94 -7.72 -4.47
C THR A 68 -7.61 -8.24 -3.10
#